data_233f149398291f4bab4f2b525915d613
#
_entry.id   233f149398291f4bab4f2b525915d613
#
_cell.length_a   1.000
_cell.length_b   1.000
_cell.length_c   1.000
_cell.angle_alpha   90.00
_cell.angle_beta   90.00
_cell.angle_gamma   90.00
#
_symmetry.space_group_name_H-M   'P 1'
#
loop_
_entity.id
_entity.type
_entity.pdbx_description
1 polymer ?
#
loop_
_entity_poly.entity_id
_entity_poly.type
_entity_poly.pdbx_seq_one_letter_code
_entity_poly.pdbx_strand_id
1 'polypeptide(L)'
;MKHFTYSILIILLFPLYAHTENISGLFRTETSDKGGYLIVEMGPCQKNKNLTCGVIKDALWEDNSSKIDDYEHLNKPIVWGMKNISPGKFKKGKIWRPTDNKTFNSKMEVEGDNLKVSGCILLLCSSQVWQKIK
;
A
#
# COMPACT_ATOMS: atom_id res chain seq x y z
N MET A 1 66.87 15.33 -0.10
CA MET A 1 65.97 14.25 0.27
C MET A 1 64.54 14.77 0.20
N LYS A 2 63.78 14.34 -0.78
CA LYS A 2 62.39 14.70 -0.91
C LYS A 2 61.55 13.64 -0.23
N HIS A 3 60.88 13.99 0.88
CA HIS A 3 59.88 13.11 1.51
C HIS A 3 58.57 13.18 0.71
N PHE A 4 58.26 12.09 0.00
CA PHE A 4 56.94 11.91 -0.62
C PHE A 4 56.01 11.34 0.46
N THR A 5 55.15 12.20 1.01
CA THR A 5 54.04 11.76 1.85
C THR A 5 52.91 11.29 0.96
N TYR A 6 52.73 9.96 0.86
CA TYR A 6 51.56 9.38 0.25
C TYR A 6 50.35 9.56 1.19
N SER A 7 49.48 10.52 0.87
CA SER A 7 48.16 10.59 1.49
C SER A 7 47.30 9.46 0.96
N ILE A 8 47.10 8.46 1.80
CA ILE A 8 46.15 7.37 1.51
C ILE A 8 44.77 7.95 1.73
N LEU A 9 44.05 8.23 0.63
CA LEU A 9 42.62 8.59 0.65
C LEU A 9 41.84 7.31 0.91
N ILE A 10 41.43 7.10 2.16
CA ILE A 10 40.53 6.01 2.53
C ILE A 10 39.12 6.42 2.08
N ILE A 11 38.69 5.88 0.94
CA ILE A 11 37.29 5.98 0.48
C ILE A 11 36.49 5.01 1.33
N LEU A 12 35.77 5.54 2.33
CA LEU A 12 34.79 4.82 3.12
C LEU A 12 33.58 4.53 2.21
N LEU A 13 33.58 3.35 1.60
CA LEU A 13 32.41 2.80 0.91
C LEU A 13 31.36 2.44 1.98
N PHE A 14 30.45 3.37 2.26
CA PHE A 14 29.25 3.02 3.03
C PHE A 14 28.33 2.18 2.16
N PRO A 15 27.98 0.97 2.60
CA PRO A 15 26.99 0.20 1.86
C PRO A 15 25.65 0.94 1.91
N LEU A 16 25.15 1.32 0.73
CA LEU A 16 23.79 1.82 0.57
C LEU A 16 22.83 0.66 0.79
N TYR A 17 22.31 0.53 2.01
CA TYR A 17 21.21 -0.40 2.26
C TYR A 17 19.96 0.18 1.61
N ALA A 18 19.48 -0.51 0.56
CA ALA A 18 18.17 -0.21 0.00
C ALA A 18 17.10 -0.64 1.00
N HIS A 19 16.53 0.30 1.74
CA HIS A 19 15.36 0.05 2.59
C HIS A 19 14.13 -0.09 1.70
N THR A 20 13.53 -1.29 1.70
CA THR A 20 12.20 -1.48 1.12
C THR A 20 11.19 -0.82 2.04
N GLU A 21 10.51 0.21 1.53
CA GLU A 21 9.43 0.88 2.24
C GLU A 21 8.18 -0.01 2.24
N ASN A 22 7.54 -0.15 3.39
CA ASN A 22 6.23 -0.79 3.52
C ASN A 22 5.24 0.22 4.09
N ILE A 23 4.01 0.16 3.59
CA ILE A 23 2.90 0.91 4.15
C ILE A 23 2.27 0.06 5.24
N SER A 24 2.03 0.65 6.41
CA SER A 24 1.41 -0.03 7.55
C SER A 24 0.35 0.85 8.20
N GLY A 25 -0.57 0.21 8.89
CA GLY A 25 -1.64 0.86 9.64
C GLY A 25 -3.03 0.65 9.06
N LEU A 26 -4.01 1.31 9.65
CA LEU A 26 -5.41 1.22 9.25
C LEU A 26 -5.79 2.39 8.35
N PHE A 27 -6.48 2.07 7.26
CA PHE A 27 -6.96 3.04 6.28
C PHE A 27 -8.46 2.85 6.05
N ARG A 28 -9.14 3.96 5.87
CA ARG A 28 -10.54 3.98 5.45
C ARG A 28 -10.62 4.15 3.93
N THR A 29 -11.34 3.27 3.25
CA THR A 29 -11.62 3.41 1.81
C THR A 29 -12.65 4.52 1.55
N GLU A 30 -12.78 4.94 0.29
CA GLU A 30 -13.92 5.74 -0.11
C GLU A 30 -15.22 4.96 0.05
N THR A 31 -16.31 5.69 0.24
CA THR A 31 -17.63 5.09 0.36
C THR A 31 -18.11 4.59 -1.01
N SER A 32 -18.62 3.38 -1.05
CA SER A 32 -19.20 2.79 -2.26
C SER A 32 -20.56 3.40 -2.59
N ASP A 33 -21.04 3.16 -3.81
CA ASP A 33 -22.37 3.63 -4.25
C ASP A 33 -23.52 3.08 -3.37
N LYS A 34 -23.28 1.98 -2.66
CA LYS A 34 -24.23 1.39 -1.72
C LYS A 34 -24.18 2.00 -0.32
N GLY A 35 -23.28 2.93 -0.07
CA GLY A 35 -23.18 3.65 1.19
C GLY A 35 -22.27 3.02 2.24
N GLY A 36 -21.53 1.97 1.92
CA GLY A 36 -20.58 1.32 2.81
C GLY A 36 -19.12 1.67 2.51
N TYR A 37 -18.28 1.61 3.52
CA TYR A 37 -16.83 1.73 3.38
C TYR A 37 -16.10 0.64 4.17
N LEU A 38 -14.86 0.41 3.83
CA LEU A 38 -14.02 -0.62 4.45
C LEU A 38 -12.92 0.01 5.29
N ILE A 39 -12.54 -0.69 6.34
CA ILE A 39 -11.28 -0.46 7.06
C ILE A 39 -10.31 -1.53 6.61
N VAL A 40 -9.18 -1.10 6.11
CA VAL A 40 -8.14 -1.97 5.56
C VAL A 40 -6.88 -1.83 6.39
N GLU A 41 -6.35 -2.95 6.87
CA GLU A 41 -5.04 -3.00 7.51
C GLU A 41 -3.97 -3.27 6.47
N MET A 42 -3.08 -2.29 6.29
CA MET A 42 -1.93 -2.39 5.40
C MET A 42 -0.72 -2.90 6.16
N GLY A 43 0.11 -3.67 5.50
CA GLY A 43 1.34 -4.20 6.09
C GLY A 43 2.08 -5.10 5.11
N PRO A 44 3.20 -5.69 5.56
CA PRO A 44 3.92 -6.66 4.74
C PRO A 44 3.07 -7.86 4.37
N CYS A 45 3.19 -8.34 3.13
CA CYS A 45 2.54 -9.58 2.73
C CYS A 45 3.10 -10.78 3.50
N GLN A 46 2.25 -11.75 3.84
CA GLN A 46 2.68 -12.92 4.63
C GLN A 46 3.69 -13.79 3.88
N LYS A 47 3.50 -13.98 2.59
CA LYS A 47 4.35 -14.86 1.75
C LYS A 47 5.64 -14.18 1.29
N ASN A 48 5.66 -12.84 1.23
CA ASN A 48 6.84 -12.07 0.85
C ASN A 48 6.82 -10.73 1.58
N LYS A 49 7.65 -10.61 2.62
CA LYS A 49 7.70 -9.42 3.49
C LYS A 49 8.23 -8.16 2.80
N ASN A 50 8.82 -8.30 1.62
CA ASN A 50 9.27 -7.16 0.80
C ASN A 50 8.13 -6.52 -0.01
N LEU A 51 6.97 -7.16 -0.07
CA LEU A 51 5.78 -6.63 -0.73
C LEU A 51 4.77 -6.15 0.29
N THR A 52 3.93 -5.20 -0.12
CA THR A 52 2.85 -4.65 0.71
C THR A 52 1.51 -5.26 0.32
N CYS A 53 0.74 -5.63 1.34
CA CYS A 53 -0.61 -6.18 1.24
C CYS A 53 -1.58 -5.38 2.12
N GLY A 54 -2.86 -5.52 1.86
CA GLY A 54 -3.93 -4.96 2.67
C GLY A 54 -5.05 -5.96 2.86
N VAL A 55 -5.56 -6.05 4.08
CA VAL A 55 -6.60 -7.01 4.49
C VAL A 55 -7.80 -6.24 5.04
N ILE A 56 -9.00 -6.66 4.66
CA ILE A 56 -10.25 -6.06 5.14
C ILE A 56 -10.43 -6.41 6.62
N LYS A 57 -10.48 -5.41 7.49
CA LYS A 57 -10.66 -5.58 8.94
C LYS A 57 -12.05 -5.26 9.42
N ASP A 58 -12.72 -4.33 8.75
CA ASP A 58 -14.08 -3.93 9.10
C ASP A 58 -14.83 -3.40 7.87
N ALA A 59 -16.15 -3.38 7.97
CA ALA A 59 -17.05 -2.79 6.99
C ALA A 59 -18.14 -2.01 7.72
N LEU A 60 -18.34 -0.75 7.35
CA LEU A 60 -19.22 0.16 8.05
C LEU A 60 -20.12 0.93 7.08
N TRP A 61 -21.26 1.39 7.60
CA TRP A 61 -22.14 2.31 6.89
C TRP A 61 -21.69 3.76 7.06
N GLU A 62 -21.72 4.54 6.00
CA GLU A 62 -21.32 5.95 6.00
C GLU A 62 -22.18 6.80 6.94
N ASP A 63 -23.50 6.59 6.91
CA ASP A 63 -24.50 7.44 7.56
C ASP A 63 -24.39 7.46 9.09
N ASN A 64 -24.05 6.34 9.71
CA ASN A 64 -24.02 6.22 11.17
C ASN A 64 -22.77 5.51 11.71
N SER A 65 -21.83 5.16 10.85
CA SER A 65 -20.60 4.43 11.20
C SER A 65 -20.87 3.10 11.93
N SER A 66 -22.08 2.54 11.76
CA SER A 66 -22.39 1.22 12.28
C SER A 66 -21.79 0.11 11.42
N LYS A 67 -21.48 -1.01 12.03
CA LYS A 67 -20.95 -2.16 11.32
C LYS A 67 -21.98 -2.74 10.37
N ILE A 68 -21.53 -3.17 9.20
CA ILE A 68 -22.36 -3.93 8.27
C ILE A 68 -22.45 -5.35 8.84
N ASP A 69 -23.67 -5.76 9.17
CA ASP A 69 -23.93 -7.09 9.72
C ASP A 69 -23.57 -8.19 8.73
N ASP A 70 -22.96 -9.27 9.24
CA ASP A 70 -22.62 -10.47 8.46
C ASP A 70 -21.82 -10.20 7.19
N TYR A 71 -20.90 -9.20 7.24
CA TYR A 71 -20.05 -8.93 6.11
C TYR A 71 -19.10 -10.10 5.83
N GLU A 72 -19.32 -10.77 4.71
CA GLU A 72 -18.69 -12.05 4.36
C GLU A 72 -17.19 -11.95 4.00
N HIS A 73 -16.65 -10.74 3.80
CA HIS A 73 -15.29 -10.55 3.30
C HIS A 73 -14.29 -10.08 4.34
N LEU A 74 -14.63 -10.14 5.64
CA LEU A 74 -13.68 -9.84 6.70
C LEU A 74 -12.46 -10.77 6.63
N ASN A 75 -11.28 -10.19 6.87
CA ASN A 75 -9.98 -10.86 6.85
C ASN A 75 -9.53 -11.36 5.45
N LYS A 76 -10.25 -10.98 4.39
CA LYS A 76 -9.81 -11.26 3.03
C LYS A 76 -8.86 -10.17 2.52
N PRO A 77 -7.87 -10.53 1.69
CA PRO A 77 -6.99 -9.55 1.06
C PRO A 77 -7.77 -8.70 0.06
N ILE A 78 -7.55 -7.39 0.08
CA ILE A 78 -8.12 -6.46 -0.91
C ILE A 78 -7.05 -5.94 -1.88
N VAL A 79 -5.83 -5.69 -1.40
CA VAL A 79 -4.66 -5.38 -2.22
C VAL A 79 -3.51 -6.33 -1.86
N TRP A 80 -2.73 -6.73 -2.83
CA TRP A 80 -1.58 -7.61 -2.58
C TRP A 80 -0.49 -7.43 -3.63
N GLY A 81 0.71 -7.88 -3.26
CA GLY A 81 1.83 -7.94 -4.16
C GLY A 81 2.39 -6.58 -4.57
N MET A 82 2.13 -5.52 -3.80
CA MET A 82 2.60 -4.18 -4.11
C MET A 82 4.09 -4.05 -3.87
N LYS A 83 4.83 -3.75 -4.94
CA LYS A 83 6.28 -3.55 -4.88
C LYS A 83 6.60 -2.07 -4.76
N ASN A 84 7.38 -1.72 -3.74
CA ASN A 84 7.93 -0.38 -3.62
C ASN A 84 8.98 -0.15 -4.72
N ILE A 85 8.79 0.86 -5.55
CA ILE A 85 9.66 1.17 -6.68
C ILE A 85 10.45 2.47 -6.48
N SER A 86 9.95 3.35 -5.64
CA SER A 86 10.59 4.61 -5.24
C SER A 86 9.88 5.12 -3.98
N PRO A 87 10.42 6.13 -3.27
CA PRO A 87 9.77 6.64 -2.05
C PRO A 87 8.30 6.98 -2.30
N GLY A 88 7.40 6.36 -1.51
CA GLY A 88 5.95 6.56 -1.58
C GLY A 88 5.25 5.99 -2.81
N LYS A 89 5.94 5.26 -3.68
CA LYS A 89 5.35 4.70 -4.92
C LYS A 89 5.45 3.19 -4.95
N PHE A 90 4.33 2.55 -5.24
CA PHE A 90 4.16 1.09 -5.28
C PHE A 90 3.48 0.68 -6.57
N LYS A 91 3.96 -0.39 -7.19
CA LYS A 91 3.43 -0.94 -8.45
C LYS A 91 3.39 -2.45 -8.45
N LYS A 92 2.92 -3.01 -9.54
CA LYS A 92 2.91 -4.45 -9.88
C LYS A 92 2.07 -5.32 -8.95
N GLY A 93 1.17 -4.71 -8.20
CA GLY A 93 0.23 -5.44 -7.36
C GLY A 93 -1.11 -5.66 -8.02
N LYS A 94 -2.03 -6.15 -7.22
CA LYS A 94 -3.43 -6.39 -7.58
C LYS A 94 -4.36 -5.77 -6.55
N ILE A 95 -5.54 -5.38 -7.01
CA ILE A 95 -6.66 -4.97 -6.15
C ILE A 95 -7.90 -5.76 -6.53
N TRP A 96 -8.61 -6.23 -5.51
CA TRP A 96 -9.87 -6.93 -5.64
C TRP A 96 -11.04 -6.01 -5.28
N ARG A 97 -12.07 -6.04 -6.12
CA ARG A 97 -13.31 -5.30 -5.87
C ARG A 97 -14.40 -6.27 -5.42
N PRO A 98 -14.78 -6.26 -4.12
CA PRO A 98 -15.74 -7.22 -3.58
C PRO A 98 -17.12 -7.12 -4.20
N THR A 99 -17.57 -5.94 -4.62
CA THR A 99 -18.93 -5.70 -5.11
C THR A 99 -19.29 -6.51 -6.35
N ASP A 100 -18.31 -6.81 -7.21
CA ASP A 100 -18.53 -7.61 -8.44
C ASP A 100 -17.45 -8.70 -8.62
N ASN A 101 -16.67 -8.96 -7.59
CA ASN A 101 -15.63 -10.00 -7.57
C ASN A 101 -14.62 -9.88 -8.72
N LYS A 102 -14.21 -8.67 -9.05
CA LYS A 102 -13.21 -8.42 -10.09
C LYS A 102 -11.87 -8.03 -9.50
N THR A 103 -10.81 -8.51 -10.12
CA THR A 103 -9.42 -8.19 -9.76
C THR A 103 -8.76 -7.39 -10.86
N PHE A 104 -8.05 -6.33 -10.48
CA PHE A 104 -7.38 -5.42 -11.40
C PHE A 104 -5.89 -5.33 -11.07
N ASN A 105 -5.09 -4.96 -12.04
CA ASN A 105 -3.74 -4.46 -11.78
C ASN A 105 -3.83 -3.21 -10.92
N SER A 106 -2.91 -3.06 -9.98
CA SER A 106 -2.97 -1.96 -9.03
C SER A 106 -1.61 -1.31 -8.81
N LYS A 107 -1.68 -0.03 -8.52
CA LYS A 107 -0.57 0.79 -8.05
C LYS A 107 -1.04 1.68 -6.91
N MET A 108 -0.11 2.14 -6.09
CA MET A 108 -0.40 3.01 -4.95
C MET A 108 0.63 4.13 -4.86
N GLU A 109 0.20 5.26 -4.33
CA GLU A 109 1.06 6.40 -4.06
C GLU A 109 0.70 7.02 -2.71
N VAL A 110 1.71 7.25 -1.87
CA VAL A 110 1.52 7.93 -0.58
C VAL A 110 1.35 9.42 -0.84
N GLU A 111 0.28 10.01 -0.32
CA GLU A 111 -0.04 11.43 -0.39
C GLU A 111 -0.24 11.97 1.04
N GLY A 112 0.83 12.45 1.68
CA GLY A 112 0.81 12.81 3.10
C GLY A 112 0.51 11.60 3.97
N ASP A 113 -0.54 11.65 4.78
CA ASP A 113 -1.03 10.52 5.58
C ASP A 113 -2.00 9.61 4.81
N ASN A 114 -2.37 10.00 3.60
CA ASN A 114 -3.32 9.27 2.79
C ASN A 114 -2.63 8.37 1.77
N LEU A 115 -3.39 7.47 1.19
CA LEU A 115 -2.93 6.52 0.21
C LEU A 115 -3.82 6.57 -1.01
N LYS A 116 -3.28 7.00 -2.16
CA LYS A 116 -3.96 6.91 -3.43
C LYS A 116 -3.81 5.50 -3.97
N VAL A 117 -4.92 4.79 -4.11
CA VAL A 117 -4.96 3.40 -4.58
C VAL A 117 -5.67 3.36 -5.92
N SER A 118 -5.05 2.76 -6.91
CA SER A 118 -5.58 2.69 -8.27
C SER A 118 -5.79 1.26 -8.72
N GLY A 119 -6.92 1.01 -9.38
CA GLY A 119 -7.16 -0.19 -10.16
C GLY A 119 -7.10 0.14 -11.64
N CYS A 120 -6.37 -0.65 -12.42
CA CYS A 120 -6.08 -0.36 -13.81
C CYS A 120 -6.48 -1.50 -14.74
N ILE A 121 -7.09 -1.13 -15.87
CA ILE A 121 -7.28 -2.02 -17.03
C ILE A 121 -6.42 -1.44 -18.14
N LEU A 122 -5.34 -2.14 -18.50
CA LEU A 122 -4.33 -1.64 -19.42
C LEU A 122 -3.78 -0.29 -18.93
N LEU A 123 -3.91 0.79 -19.69
CA LEU A 123 -3.43 2.14 -19.34
C LEU A 123 -4.49 2.99 -18.63
N LEU A 124 -5.72 2.51 -18.50
CA LEU A 124 -6.82 3.24 -17.86
C LEU A 124 -6.90 2.85 -16.39
N CYS A 125 -6.71 3.84 -15.52
CA CYS A 125 -6.76 3.65 -14.08
C CYS A 125 -7.89 4.47 -13.45
N SER A 126 -8.57 3.87 -12.48
CA SER A 126 -9.49 4.53 -11.57
C SER A 126 -8.88 4.55 -10.17
N SER A 127 -8.91 5.68 -9.50
CA SER A 127 -8.21 5.86 -8.23
C SER A 127 -9.18 6.23 -7.12
N GLN A 128 -8.85 5.77 -5.90
CA GLN A 128 -9.45 6.18 -4.64
C GLN A 128 -8.38 6.77 -3.72
N VAL A 129 -8.79 7.66 -2.83
CA VAL A 129 -7.94 8.12 -1.74
C VAL A 129 -8.40 7.43 -0.45
N TRP A 130 -7.53 6.60 0.10
CA TRP A 130 -7.76 5.95 1.39
C TRP A 130 -7.14 6.79 2.49
N GLN A 131 -7.94 7.13 3.49
CA GLN A 131 -7.51 7.98 4.60
C GLN A 131 -6.92 7.15 5.72
N LYS A 132 -5.73 7.51 6.19
CA LYS A 132 -5.14 6.88 7.36
C LYS A 132 -5.93 7.23 8.61
N ILE A 133 -6.31 6.22 9.37
CA ILE A 133 -7.05 6.39 10.63
C ILE A 133 -6.27 5.95 11.84
N LYS A 134 -5.23 5.12 11.64
CA LYS A 134 -4.38 4.68 12.76
C LYS A 134 -3.04 4.09 12.29
#